data_4de30ba4c54793d03a25bb6b7ca22e82
#
_entry.id   4de30ba4c54793d03a25bb6b7ca22e82
#
_cell.length_a   1.000
_cell.length_b   1.000
_cell.length_c   1.000
_cell.angle_alpha   90.00
_cell.angle_beta   90.00
_cell.angle_gamma   90.00
#
_symmetry.space_group_name_H-M   'P 1'
#
loop_
_entity.id
_entity.type
_entity.pdbx_description
1 polymer ?
#
loop_
_entity_poly.entity_id
_entity_poly.type
_entity_poly.pdbx_seq_one_letter_code
_entity_poly.pdbx_strand_id
1 'polypeptide(L)'
;MKPAVLILGATGTVGRAAVKAAAGAGWPVVAVARDARGLAALEVQYPDAILRTIEASLVNDAGALALVASLREIGQPFLGVVAALGGGDVRGRLIDQSSDELRRNFDEAVLPHLVAARHLLPWLAESGRNCGYVMVGGPGGRNPWAGYGHRSISAAALRMLARVLHDEARTHAVRLQLLEVESPARTDANEKHACQGWPCVDHIGRKALELLKHRNDARCTQAILTLEPDNAAQSAQIPSQETAGAASALQARCAKDVHRLLDAAASKFPTSPIAANRNQERTR
;
A
#
# COMPACT_ATOMS: atom_id res chain seq x y z
N MET A 1 16.30 22.88 -11.45
CA MET A 1 16.45 21.60 -10.74
C MET A 1 15.31 20.66 -11.13
N LYS A 2 15.59 19.37 -11.31
CA LYS A 2 14.57 18.33 -11.53
C LYS A 2 13.73 18.18 -10.26
N PRO A 3 12.39 18.16 -10.34
CA PRO A 3 11.56 18.01 -9.15
C PRO A 3 11.76 16.63 -8.52
N ALA A 4 11.75 16.56 -7.18
CA ALA A 4 11.91 15.33 -6.43
C ALA A 4 10.59 14.55 -6.31
N VAL A 5 10.71 13.27 -6.01
CA VAL A 5 9.60 12.42 -5.60
C VAL A 5 9.72 12.15 -4.10
N LEU A 6 8.66 12.41 -3.36
CA LEU A 6 8.56 12.04 -1.94
C LEU A 6 7.97 10.63 -1.85
N ILE A 7 8.67 9.70 -1.20
CA ILE A 7 8.21 8.33 -1.01
C ILE A 7 8.03 8.06 0.48
N LEU A 8 6.78 7.91 0.92
CA LEU A 8 6.42 7.55 2.28
C LEU A 8 6.33 6.03 2.42
N GLY A 9 6.88 5.49 3.50
CA GLY A 9 7.00 4.05 3.70
C GLY A 9 8.10 3.43 2.82
N ALA A 10 9.16 4.19 2.56
CA ALA A 10 10.24 3.85 1.63
C ALA A 10 10.97 2.53 1.94
N THR A 11 10.98 2.09 3.20
CA THR A 11 11.62 0.83 3.62
C THR A 11 10.71 -0.40 3.49
N GLY A 12 9.41 -0.19 3.23
CA GLY A 12 8.45 -1.27 2.97
C GLY A 12 8.61 -1.87 1.56
N THR A 13 7.97 -3.00 1.32
CA THR A 13 8.06 -3.75 0.06
C THR A 13 7.78 -2.89 -1.18
N VAL A 14 6.64 -2.20 -1.20
CA VAL A 14 6.25 -1.32 -2.32
C VAL A 14 7.06 -0.04 -2.33
N GLY A 15 7.37 0.52 -1.15
CA GLY A 15 8.20 1.73 -1.03
C GLY A 15 9.59 1.55 -1.62
N ARG A 16 10.26 0.44 -1.32
CA ARG A 16 11.56 0.07 -1.92
C ARG A 16 11.48 -0.03 -3.44
N ALA A 17 10.42 -0.63 -3.96
CA ALA A 17 10.21 -0.73 -5.41
C ALA A 17 9.99 0.65 -6.05
N ALA A 18 9.29 1.56 -5.37
CA ALA A 18 9.13 2.94 -5.84
C ALA A 18 10.47 3.71 -5.80
N VAL A 19 11.29 3.54 -4.75
CA VAL A 19 12.65 4.10 -4.69
C VAL A 19 13.51 3.57 -5.84
N LYS A 20 13.55 2.24 -6.06
CA LYS A 20 14.25 1.60 -7.17
C LYS A 20 13.85 2.18 -8.52
N ALA A 21 12.56 2.31 -8.76
CA ALA A 21 12.02 2.82 -10.01
C ALA A 21 12.36 4.31 -10.22
N ALA A 22 12.30 5.13 -9.14
CA ALA A 22 12.64 6.55 -9.21
C ALA A 22 14.14 6.77 -9.43
N ALA A 23 14.98 6.06 -8.68
CA ALA A 23 16.45 6.10 -8.83
C ALA A 23 16.87 5.66 -10.24
N GLY A 24 16.34 4.53 -10.73
CA GLY A 24 16.63 4.03 -12.09
C GLY A 24 16.16 4.96 -13.20
N ALA A 25 15.15 5.80 -12.97
CA ALA A 25 14.72 6.85 -13.88
C ALA A 25 15.49 8.18 -13.69
N GLY A 26 16.48 8.23 -12.80
CA GLY A 26 17.29 9.42 -12.49
C GLY A 26 16.45 10.55 -11.86
N TRP A 27 15.42 10.22 -11.06
CA TRP A 27 14.65 11.20 -10.32
C TRP A 27 15.30 11.44 -8.95
N PRO A 28 15.39 12.69 -8.48
CA PRO A 28 15.69 12.96 -7.09
C PRO A 28 14.62 12.36 -6.18
N VAL A 29 15.02 11.68 -5.13
CA VAL A 29 14.13 10.98 -4.21
C VAL A 29 14.32 11.50 -2.79
N VAL A 30 13.22 11.77 -2.11
CA VAL A 30 13.20 11.92 -0.66
C VAL A 30 12.45 10.70 -0.09
N ALA A 31 13.20 9.80 0.54
CA ALA A 31 12.70 8.55 1.11
C ALA A 31 12.39 8.74 2.60
N VAL A 32 11.16 8.45 2.99
CA VAL A 32 10.68 8.64 4.38
C VAL A 32 10.22 7.32 4.95
N ALA A 33 10.72 6.97 6.13
CA ALA A 33 10.30 5.81 6.90
C ALA A 33 10.58 6.00 8.39
N ARG A 34 10.04 5.10 9.23
CA ARG A 34 10.32 5.02 10.68
C ARG A 34 11.59 4.21 10.98
N ASP A 35 12.01 3.38 10.05
CA ASP A 35 13.14 2.46 10.19
C ASP A 35 14.41 3.11 9.66
N ALA A 36 15.19 3.71 10.56
CA ALA A 36 16.46 4.35 10.26
C ALA A 36 17.46 3.38 9.61
N ARG A 37 17.50 2.10 10.05
CA ARG A 37 18.40 1.09 9.48
C ARG A 37 18.03 0.76 8.03
N GLY A 38 16.72 0.63 7.77
CA GLY A 38 16.21 0.42 6.43
C GLY A 38 16.49 1.60 5.51
N LEU A 39 16.45 2.84 6.01
CA LEU A 39 16.80 4.04 5.26
C LEU A 39 18.31 4.07 4.92
N ALA A 40 19.18 3.79 5.89
CA ALA A 40 20.62 3.67 5.64
C ALA A 40 20.96 2.57 4.62
N ALA A 41 20.24 1.44 4.67
CA ALA A 41 20.40 0.37 3.68
C ALA A 41 20.00 0.82 2.25
N LEU A 42 19.01 1.71 2.10
CA LEU A 42 18.66 2.28 0.80
C LEU A 42 19.77 3.19 0.26
N GLU A 43 20.41 4.00 1.10
CA GLU A 43 21.55 4.84 0.69
C GLU A 43 22.73 4.01 0.19
N VAL A 44 23.04 2.92 0.90
CA VAL A 44 24.08 1.96 0.50
C VAL A 44 23.71 1.25 -0.80
N GLN A 45 22.43 0.92 -0.99
CA GLN A 45 21.95 0.20 -2.18
C GLN A 45 21.95 1.08 -3.44
N TYR A 46 21.78 2.39 -3.30
CA TYR A 46 21.68 3.34 -4.42
C TYR A 46 22.71 4.49 -4.29
N PRO A 47 24.03 4.22 -4.29
CA PRO A 47 25.07 5.23 -4.02
C PRO A 47 25.11 6.34 -5.07
N ASP A 48 24.73 6.03 -6.31
CA ASP A 48 24.73 6.98 -7.43
C ASP A 48 23.41 7.73 -7.60
N ALA A 49 22.39 7.40 -6.78
CA ALA A 49 21.10 8.07 -6.86
C ALA A 49 21.12 9.40 -6.10
N ILE A 50 20.35 10.37 -6.58
CA ILE A 50 20.05 11.59 -5.83
C ILE A 50 19.01 11.23 -4.77
N LEU A 51 19.44 10.55 -3.72
CA LEU A 51 18.61 10.03 -2.64
C LEU A 51 18.90 10.79 -1.35
N ARG A 52 17.86 11.29 -0.72
CA ARG A 52 17.87 11.82 0.64
C ARG A 52 16.91 11.02 1.49
N THR A 53 17.28 10.70 2.70
CA THR A 53 16.47 9.97 3.65
C THR A 53 16.01 10.87 4.79
N ILE A 54 14.79 10.65 5.28
CA ILE A 54 14.24 11.31 6.47
C ILE A 54 13.59 10.24 7.34
N GLU A 55 14.07 10.12 8.56
CA GLU A 55 13.38 9.34 9.58
C GLU A 55 12.18 10.13 10.10
N ALA A 56 10.97 9.63 9.87
CA ALA A 56 9.75 10.26 10.36
C ALA A 56 8.64 9.24 10.59
N SER A 57 7.77 9.57 11.56
CA SER A 57 6.57 8.80 11.88
C SER A 57 5.32 9.60 11.50
N LEU A 58 4.40 8.95 10.82
CA LEU A 58 3.11 9.50 10.39
C LEU A 58 1.94 8.96 11.23
N VAL A 59 2.20 8.51 12.45
CA VAL A 59 1.18 7.99 13.35
C VAL A 59 0.32 9.11 13.96
N ASN A 60 0.80 10.35 13.94
CA ASN A 60 0.09 11.52 14.46
C ASN A 60 0.49 12.81 13.74
N ASP A 61 -0.27 13.89 14.00
CA ASP A 61 -0.07 15.19 13.37
C ASP A 61 1.30 15.81 13.69
N ALA A 62 1.85 15.59 14.90
CA ALA A 62 3.14 16.15 15.29
C ALA A 62 4.28 15.62 14.41
N GLY A 63 4.29 14.31 14.15
CA GLY A 63 5.26 13.68 13.24
C GLY A 63 5.14 14.19 11.81
N ALA A 64 3.92 14.37 11.32
CA ALA A 64 3.68 14.90 9.97
C ALA A 64 4.09 16.38 9.85
N LEU A 65 3.86 17.20 10.88
CA LEU A 65 4.31 18.60 10.92
C LEU A 65 5.85 18.70 10.92
N ALA A 66 6.52 17.85 11.71
CA ALA A 66 7.98 17.77 11.72
C ALA A 66 8.52 17.36 10.33
N LEU A 67 7.89 16.39 9.66
CA LEU A 67 8.24 16.02 8.30
C LEU A 67 8.09 17.22 7.34
N VAL A 68 6.97 17.94 7.37
CA VAL A 68 6.76 19.13 6.51
C VAL A 68 7.81 20.19 6.77
N ALA A 69 8.21 20.43 8.02
CA ALA A 69 9.30 21.34 8.33
C ALA A 69 10.61 20.93 7.67
N SER A 70 11.01 19.65 7.80
CA SER A 70 12.21 19.12 7.15
C SER A 70 12.14 19.20 5.60
N LEU A 71 10.94 18.98 5.01
CA LEU A 71 10.75 19.09 3.58
C LEU A 71 10.90 20.55 3.06
N ARG A 72 10.47 21.53 3.86
CA ARG A 72 10.66 22.96 3.55
C ARG A 72 12.15 23.36 3.57
N GLU A 73 12.92 22.82 4.52
CA GLU A 73 14.38 23.06 4.59
C GLU A 73 15.15 22.53 3.37
N ILE A 74 14.65 21.47 2.72
CA ILE A 74 15.25 20.93 1.51
C ILE A 74 15.22 21.94 0.35
N GLY A 75 14.23 22.80 0.27
CA GLY A 75 14.15 23.92 -0.67
C GLY A 75 14.06 23.54 -2.15
N GLN A 76 13.78 22.27 -2.48
CA GLN A 76 13.64 21.81 -3.87
C GLN A 76 12.18 21.58 -4.25
N PRO A 77 11.82 21.73 -5.53
CA PRO A 77 10.47 21.43 -5.99
C PRO A 77 10.17 19.93 -5.94
N PHE A 78 8.91 19.59 -5.73
CA PHE A 78 8.44 18.19 -5.76
C PHE A 78 7.50 17.94 -6.94
N LEU A 79 7.61 16.76 -7.54
CA LEU A 79 6.66 16.25 -8.52
C LEU A 79 5.37 15.79 -7.82
N GLY A 80 5.54 15.18 -6.66
CA GLY A 80 4.46 14.66 -5.83
C GLY A 80 4.92 13.62 -4.83
N VAL A 81 3.93 12.90 -4.29
CA VAL A 81 4.09 11.92 -3.21
C VAL A 81 3.64 10.54 -3.67
N VAL A 82 4.42 9.51 -3.35
CA VAL A 82 3.98 8.10 -3.33
C VAL A 82 3.84 7.67 -1.87
N ALA A 83 2.63 7.40 -1.43
CA ALA A 83 2.34 6.93 -0.08
C ALA A 83 2.12 5.41 -0.09
N ALA A 84 3.18 4.65 0.22
CA ALA A 84 3.19 3.20 0.36
C ALA A 84 3.20 2.81 1.84
N LEU A 85 2.21 3.33 2.57
CA LEU A 85 2.06 3.12 4.01
C LEU A 85 1.22 1.86 4.26
N GLY A 86 1.55 1.10 5.29
CA GLY A 86 0.82 -0.11 5.62
C GLY A 86 1.25 -0.70 6.95
N GLY A 87 0.41 -1.58 7.48
CA GLY A 87 0.65 -2.33 8.71
C GLY A 87 1.11 -3.76 8.44
N GLY A 88 1.37 -4.48 9.52
CA GLY A 88 1.68 -5.91 9.51
C GLY A 88 0.49 -6.76 9.06
N ASP A 89 0.79 -7.99 8.61
CA ASP A 89 -0.23 -8.95 8.24
C ASP A 89 -0.71 -9.74 9.47
N VAL A 90 -1.99 -9.58 9.82
CA VAL A 90 -2.67 -10.41 10.81
C VAL A 90 -3.45 -11.49 10.07
N ARG A 91 -3.11 -12.76 10.30
CA ARG A 91 -3.77 -13.92 9.70
C ARG A 91 -4.74 -14.56 10.67
N GLY A 92 -5.81 -15.12 10.14
CA GLY A 92 -6.80 -15.86 10.90
C GLY A 92 -8.22 -15.36 10.66
N ARG A 93 -9.19 -16.02 11.32
CA ARG A 93 -10.59 -15.62 11.24
C ARG A 93 -10.80 -14.34 12.04
N LEU A 94 -11.48 -13.37 11.46
CA LEU A 94 -11.72 -12.07 12.10
C LEU A 94 -12.44 -12.20 13.45
N ILE A 95 -13.40 -13.12 13.54
CA ILE A 95 -14.19 -13.33 14.75
C ILE A 95 -13.40 -13.93 15.92
N ASP A 96 -12.22 -14.49 15.65
CA ASP A 96 -11.34 -15.08 16.67
C ASP A 96 -10.28 -14.07 17.16
N GLN A 97 -10.25 -12.87 16.55
CA GLN A 97 -9.30 -11.82 16.87
C GLN A 97 -9.86 -10.80 17.85
N SER A 98 -9.00 -10.14 18.59
CA SER A 98 -9.42 -9.08 19.51
C SER A 98 -9.77 -7.78 18.75
N SER A 99 -10.61 -6.95 19.40
CA SER A 99 -10.87 -5.59 18.88
C SER A 99 -9.61 -4.72 18.83
N ASP A 100 -8.62 -5.00 19.69
CA ASP A 100 -7.37 -4.24 19.73
C ASP A 100 -6.49 -4.55 18.51
N GLU A 101 -6.54 -5.78 17.98
CA GLU A 101 -5.89 -6.11 16.71
C GLU A 101 -6.48 -5.29 15.54
N LEU A 102 -7.80 -5.12 15.50
CA LEU A 102 -8.44 -4.30 14.49
C LEU A 102 -8.04 -2.81 14.63
N ARG A 103 -8.04 -2.27 15.87
CA ARG A 103 -7.57 -0.90 16.12
C ARG A 103 -6.13 -0.71 15.65
N ARG A 104 -5.22 -1.60 16.07
CA ARG A 104 -3.82 -1.56 15.66
C ARG A 104 -3.67 -1.59 14.14
N ASN A 105 -4.43 -2.43 13.46
CA ASN A 105 -4.40 -2.50 12.00
C ASN A 105 -4.87 -1.19 11.35
N PHE A 106 -5.89 -0.52 11.90
CA PHE A 106 -6.30 0.81 11.45
C PHE A 106 -5.25 1.88 11.71
N ASP A 107 -4.64 1.86 12.90
CA ASP A 107 -3.58 2.80 13.29
C ASP A 107 -2.34 2.68 12.40
N GLU A 108 -2.08 1.49 11.86
CA GLU A 108 -0.91 1.24 11.00
C GLU A 108 -1.21 1.39 9.51
N ALA A 109 -2.41 1.05 9.05
CA ALA A 109 -2.71 0.92 7.64
C ALA A 109 -3.63 2.02 7.08
N VAL A 110 -4.38 2.75 7.92
CA VAL A 110 -5.37 3.76 7.47
C VAL A 110 -5.01 5.15 7.97
N LEU A 111 -4.85 5.33 9.28
CA LEU A 111 -4.60 6.64 9.88
C LEU A 111 -3.35 7.34 9.35
N PRO A 112 -2.21 6.65 9.10
CA PRO A 112 -1.03 7.32 8.54
C PRO A 112 -1.27 7.95 7.17
N HIS A 113 -2.16 7.39 6.36
CA HIS A 113 -2.55 7.98 5.08
C HIS A 113 -3.34 9.28 5.26
N LEU A 114 -4.29 9.30 6.21
CA LEU A 114 -5.05 10.52 6.53
C LEU A 114 -4.13 11.61 7.09
N VAL A 115 -3.28 11.26 8.08
CA VAL A 115 -2.33 12.19 8.70
C VAL A 115 -1.37 12.76 7.67
N ALA A 116 -0.80 11.90 6.80
CA ALA A 116 0.07 12.35 5.72
C ALA A 116 -0.65 13.31 4.75
N ALA A 117 -1.84 12.96 4.28
CA ALA A 117 -2.59 13.78 3.35
C ALA A 117 -2.97 15.14 3.96
N ARG A 118 -3.44 15.16 5.21
CA ARG A 118 -3.82 16.38 5.93
C ARG A 118 -2.73 17.45 5.93
N HIS A 119 -1.47 17.05 6.10
CA HIS A 119 -0.34 17.98 6.20
C HIS A 119 0.41 18.18 4.89
N LEU A 120 0.46 17.16 4.03
CA LEU A 120 1.20 17.24 2.78
C LEU A 120 0.40 17.85 1.63
N LEU A 121 -0.94 17.77 1.60
CA LEU A 121 -1.72 18.41 0.53
C LEU A 121 -1.58 19.93 0.54
N PRO A 122 -1.75 20.64 1.69
CA PRO A 122 -1.51 22.08 1.74
C PRO A 122 -0.06 22.46 1.40
N TRP A 123 0.91 21.69 1.90
CA TRP A 123 2.33 21.92 1.59
C TRP A 123 2.63 21.74 0.09
N LEU A 124 2.07 20.75 -0.58
CA LEU A 124 2.23 20.59 -2.03
C LEU A 124 1.61 21.75 -2.81
N ALA A 125 0.47 22.27 -2.31
CA ALA A 125 -0.21 23.43 -2.92
C ALA A 125 0.65 24.70 -2.88
N GLU A 126 1.46 24.91 -1.84
CA GLU A 126 2.39 26.06 -1.72
C GLU A 126 3.34 26.18 -2.93
N SER A 127 3.64 25.07 -3.59
CA SER A 127 4.53 25.05 -4.74
C SER A 127 3.92 25.70 -6.00
N GLY A 128 2.60 25.94 -6.04
CA GLY A 128 1.86 26.41 -7.20
C GLY A 128 1.88 25.47 -8.40
N ARG A 129 2.34 24.22 -8.22
CA ARG A 129 2.47 23.19 -9.25
C ARG A 129 1.34 22.19 -9.12
N ASN A 130 0.87 21.67 -10.22
CA ASN A 130 -0.11 20.56 -10.22
C ASN A 130 0.61 19.26 -9.79
N CYS A 131 0.81 19.09 -8.48
CA CYS A 131 1.46 17.92 -7.90
C CYS A 131 0.53 16.72 -7.88
N GLY A 132 1.12 15.52 -7.93
CA GLY A 132 0.39 14.26 -7.73
C GLY A 132 0.57 13.74 -6.30
N TYR A 133 -0.45 13.06 -5.79
CA TYR A 133 -0.40 12.30 -4.55
C TYR A 133 -0.97 10.91 -4.83
N VAL A 134 -0.12 9.89 -4.83
CA VAL A 134 -0.51 8.51 -5.12
C VAL A 134 -0.45 7.69 -3.84
N MET A 135 -1.62 7.28 -3.35
CA MET A 135 -1.72 6.27 -2.31
C MET A 135 -1.60 4.88 -2.96
N VAL A 136 -0.95 3.92 -2.30
CA VAL A 136 -0.93 2.54 -2.77
C VAL A 136 -1.71 1.67 -1.81
N GLY A 137 -2.77 1.04 -2.33
CA GLY A 137 -3.63 0.12 -1.58
C GLY A 137 -3.35 -1.33 -1.94
N GLY A 138 -3.59 -2.22 -0.97
CA GLY A 138 -3.45 -3.67 -1.15
C GLY A 138 -4.77 -4.39 -1.40
N PRO A 139 -4.73 -5.74 -1.51
CA PRO A 139 -5.90 -6.56 -1.76
C PRO A 139 -6.91 -6.53 -0.61
N GLY A 140 -8.16 -6.86 -0.93
CA GLY A 140 -9.24 -7.01 0.03
C GLY A 140 -10.19 -5.82 0.12
N GLY A 141 -9.89 -4.69 -0.53
CA GLY A 141 -10.72 -3.48 -0.44
C GLY A 141 -12.03 -3.52 -1.21
N ARG A 142 -12.12 -4.38 -2.22
CA ARG A 142 -13.32 -4.60 -3.04
C ARG A 142 -14.03 -5.89 -2.68
N ASN A 143 -13.27 -6.95 -2.56
CA ASN A 143 -13.76 -8.27 -2.19
C ASN A 143 -13.00 -8.77 -0.95
N PRO A 144 -13.67 -9.39 0.04
CA PRO A 144 -13.00 -9.83 1.24
C PRO A 144 -11.95 -10.90 0.92
N TRP A 145 -10.79 -10.77 1.54
CA TRP A 145 -9.72 -11.74 1.41
C TRP A 145 -9.78 -12.72 2.58
N ALA A 146 -10.11 -13.98 2.27
CA ALA A 146 -10.28 -15.03 3.28
C ALA A 146 -9.01 -15.19 4.13
N GLY A 147 -9.19 -15.23 5.46
CA GLY A 147 -8.09 -15.32 6.42
C GLY A 147 -7.32 -14.01 6.66
N TYR A 148 -7.74 -12.90 6.03
CA TYR A 148 -7.14 -11.57 6.17
C TYR A 148 -8.22 -10.50 6.39
N GLY A 149 -9.18 -10.78 7.27
CA GLY A 149 -10.32 -9.90 7.50
C GLY A 149 -9.94 -8.49 7.93
N HIS A 150 -8.96 -8.32 8.82
CA HIS A 150 -8.46 -7.00 9.24
C HIS A 150 -7.95 -6.20 8.05
N ARG A 151 -7.14 -6.85 7.20
CA ARG A 151 -6.59 -6.22 5.99
C ARG A 151 -7.69 -5.82 5.02
N SER A 152 -8.71 -6.67 4.85
CA SER A 152 -9.85 -6.37 3.98
C SER A 152 -10.63 -5.15 4.47
N ILE A 153 -10.88 -5.06 5.78
CA ILE A 153 -11.56 -3.90 6.38
C ILE A 153 -10.73 -2.63 6.19
N SER A 154 -9.43 -2.68 6.49
CA SER A 154 -8.55 -1.50 6.33
C SER A 154 -8.38 -1.11 4.87
N ALA A 155 -8.29 -2.06 3.94
CA ALA A 155 -8.23 -1.78 2.51
C ALA A 155 -9.54 -1.14 2.00
N ALA A 156 -10.70 -1.59 2.48
CA ALA A 156 -11.99 -0.96 2.17
C ALA A 156 -12.09 0.45 2.74
N ALA A 157 -11.63 0.66 3.98
CA ALA A 157 -11.55 1.97 4.59
C ALA A 157 -10.60 2.91 3.82
N LEU A 158 -9.41 2.43 3.45
CA LEU A 158 -8.45 3.19 2.64
C LEU A 158 -9.03 3.56 1.27
N ARG A 159 -9.78 2.66 0.65
CA ARG A 159 -10.47 2.90 -0.60
C ARG A 159 -11.50 4.03 -0.48
N MET A 160 -12.29 4.06 0.61
CA MET A 160 -13.24 5.14 0.86
C MET A 160 -12.52 6.44 1.21
N LEU A 161 -11.49 6.39 2.07
CA LEU A 161 -10.65 7.54 2.40
C LEU A 161 -10.06 8.19 1.14
N ALA A 162 -9.56 7.40 0.20
CA ALA A 162 -9.01 7.93 -1.05
C ALA A 162 -10.06 8.67 -1.90
N ARG A 163 -11.31 8.24 -1.91
CA ARG A 163 -12.41 8.93 -2.60
C ARG A 163 -12.69 10.30 -1.97
N VAL A 164 -12.82 10.34 -0.64
CA VAL A 164 -13.04 11.59 0.10
C VAL A 164 -11.87 12.55 -0.13
N LEU A 165 -10.65 12.07 0.07
CA LEU A 165 -9.45 12.89 -0.10
C LEU A 165 -9.22 13.33 -1.56
N HIS A 166 -9.66 12.54 -2.55
CA HIS A 166 -9.60 12.94 -3.96
C HIS A 166 -10.39 14.22 -4.22
N ASP A 167 -11.61 14.30 -3.69
CA ASP A 167 -12.46 15.48 -3.84
C ASP A 167 -11.92 16.67 -3.04
N GLU A 168 -11.47 16.44 -1.81
CA GLU A 168 -10.88 17.49 -0.95
C GLU A 168 -9.56 18.04 -1.50
N ALA A 169 -8.69 17.18 -2.06
CA ALA A 169 -7.40 17.58 -2.63
C ALA A 169 -7.54 18.54 -3.82
N ARG A 170 -8.68 18.54 -4.50
CA ARG A 170 -8.96 19.47 -5.61
C ARG A 170 -8.93 20.92 -5.17
N THR A 171 -9.31 21.22 -3.92
CA THR A 171 -9.24 22.57 -3.35
C THR A 171 -7.79 23.05 -3.19
N HIS A 172 -6.85 22.13 -3.13
CA HIS A 172 -5.40 22.37 -3.06
C HIS A 172 -4.70 22.29 -4.43
N ALA A 173 -5.46 22.12 -5.54
CA ALA A 173 -4.90 21.86 -6.87
C ALA A 173 -3.89 20.69 -6.87
N VAL A 174 -4.09 19.69 -6.00
CA VAL A 174 -3.32 18.44 -5.92
C VAL A 174 -4.17 17.30 -6.42
N ARG A 175 -3.61 16.48 -7.30
CA ARG A 175 -4.28 15.28 -7.80
C ARG A 175 -3.99 14.10 -6.87
N LEU A 176 -4.94 13.72 -6.03
CA LEU A 176 -4.83 12.56 -5.17
C LEU A 176 -5.53 11.36 -5.80
N GLN A 177 -4.85 10.22 -5.87
CA GLN A 177 -5.36 8.97 -6.43
C GLN A 177 -4.89 7.77 -5.61
N LEU A 178 -5.71 6.72 -5.58
CA LEU A 178 -5.33 5.41 -5.05
C LEU A 178 -4.98 4.48 -6.21
N LEU A 179 -3.76 3.96 -6.21
CA LEU A 179 -3.37 2.80 -7.00
C LEU A 179 -3.78 1.54 -6.23
N GLU A 180 -4.86 0.90 -6.65
CA GLU A 180 -5.40 -0.29 -6.02
C GLU A 180 -4.76 -1.55 -6.61
N VAL A 181 -4.13 -2.36 -5.75
CA VAL A 181 -3.52 -3.64 -6.10
C VAL A 181 -4.42 -4.74 -5.55
N GLU A 182 -5.19 -5.41 -6.42
CA GLU A 182 -6.24 -6.36 -6.02
C GLU A 182 -5.72 -7.75 -5.61
N SER A 183 -4.44 -8.02 -5.81
CA SER A 183 -3.78 -9.28 -5.43
C SER A 183 -2.49 -9.03 -4.65
N PRO A 184 -1.96 -10.03 -3.95
CA PRO A 184 -0.65 -9.90 -3.34
C PRO A 184 0.42 -9.58 -4.38
N ALA A 185 1.43 -8.81 -3.97
CA ALA A 185 2.58 -8.53 -4.82
C ALA A 185 3.55 -9.73 -4.83
N ARG A 186 4.08 -10.06 -6.01
CA ARG A 186 5.18 -11.01 -6.14
C ARG A 186 6.49 -10.28 -5.81
N THR A 187 7.27 -10.90 -4.93
CA THR A 187 8.58 -10.44 -4.44
C THR A 187 9.55 -11.61 -4.43
N ASP A 188 10.84 -11.35 -4.35
CA ASP A 188 11.86 -12.39 -4.22
C ASP A 188 11.60 -13.31 -3.01
N ALA A 189 11.06 -12.74 -1.92
CA ALA A 189 10.76 -13.48 -0.69
C ALA A 189 9.61 -14.49 -0.84
N ASN A 190 8.65 -14.26 -1.73
CA ASN A 190 7.48 -15.12 -1.92
C ASN A 190 7.39 -15.77 -3.32
N GLU A 191 8.40 -15.63 -4.14
CA GLU A 191 8.40 -16.07 -5.55
C GLU A 191 8.00 -17.53 -5.71
N LYS A 192 8.49 -18.40 -4.80
CA LYS A 192 8.19 -19.85 -4.82
C LYS A 192 6.71 -20.19 -4.60
N HIS A 193 5.94 -19.28 -4.02
CA HIS A 193 4.53 -19.46 -3.68
C HIS A 193 3.61 -18.46 -4.39
N ALA A 194 4.20 -17.56 -5.18
CA ALA A 194 3.44 -16.54 -5.89
C ALA A 194 2.67 -17.15 -7.07
N CYS A 195 1.40 -16.77 -7.21
CA CYS A 195 0.61 -17.11 -8.39
C CYS A 195 1.08 -16.30 -9.61
N GLN A 196 0.98 -16.87 -10.80
CA GLN A 196 1.37 -16.20 -12.05
C GLN A 196 0.65 -14.86 -12.28
N GLY A 197 -0.60 -14.74 -11.80
CA GLY A 197 -1.37 -13.49 -11.90
C GLY A 197 -1.03 -12.41 -10.88
N TRP A 198 -0.09 -12.65 -9.96
CA TRP A 198 0.32 -11.61 -9.01
C TRP A 198 1.27 -10.62 -9.68
N PRO A 199 1.03 -9.31 -9.54
CA PRO A 199 1.91 -8.31 -10.11
C PRO A 199 3.28 -8.36 -9.42
N CYS A 200 4.34 -8.17 -10.20
CA CYS A 200 5.66 -7.93 -9.65
C CYS A 200 5.67 -6.63 -8.86
N VAL A 201 6.32 -6.60 -7.71
CA VAL A 201 6.41 -5.40 -6.87
C VAL A 201 7.07 -4.23 -7.62
N ASP A 202 8.04 -4.49 -8.49
CA ASP A 202 8.67 -3.47 -9.33
C ASP A 202 7.69 -2.83 -10.31
N HIS A 203 6.70 -3.59 -10.82
CA HIS A 203 5.64 -3.04 -11.65
C HIS A 203 4.76 -2.07 -10.87
N ILE A 204 4.41 -2.41 -9.62
CA ILE A 204 3.66 -1.51 -8.73
C ILE A 204 4.41 -0.20 -8.52
N GLY A 205 5.71 -0.28 -8.19
CA GLY A 205 6.56 0.91 -8.00
C GLY A 205 6.64 1.80 -9.24
N ARG A 206 6.87 1.22 -10.42
CA ARG A 206 6.88 1.96 -11.69
C ARG A 206 5.54 2.63 -11.96
N LYS A 207 4.44 1.91 -11.75
CA LYS A 207 3.09 2.43 -12.02
C LYS A 207 2.73 3.60 -11.11
N ALA A 208 3.09 3.51 -9.82
CA ALA A 208 2.90 4.63 -8.89
C ALA A 208 3.63 5.90 -9.35
N LEU A 209 4.86 5.77 -9.89
CA LEU A 209 5.60 6.92 -10.44
C LEU A 209 5.01 7.44 -11.75
N GLU A 210 4.53 6.55 -12.62
CA GLU A 210 3.87 6.96 -13.86
C GLU A 210 2.65 7.84 -13.56
N LEU A 211 1.85 7.49 -12.56
CA LEU A 211 0.70 8.28 -12.15
C LEU A 211 1.08 9.69 -11.67
N LEU A 212 2.26 9.88 -11.10
CA LEU A 212 2.76 11.22 -10.77
C LEU A 212 3.10 12.04 -12.01
N LYS A 213 3.55 11.40 -13.09
CA LYS A 213 3.98 12.09 -14.33
C LYS A 213 2.82 12.52 -15.21
N HIS A 214 1.78 11.67 -15.31
CA HIS A 214 0.65 11.90 -16.21
C HIS A 214 -0.32 12.94 -15.63
N ARG A 215 -0.08 14.21 -15.96
CA ARG A 215 -0.86 15.35 -15.41
C ARG A 215 -2.15 15.64 -16.17
N ASN A 216 -2.25 15.23 -17.44
CA ASN A 216 -3.35 15.58 -18.35
C ASN A 216 -4.08 14.35 -18.93
N ASP A 217 -3.96 13.18 -18.33
CA ASP A 217 -4.65 11.96 -18.76
C ASP A 217 -6.12 12.01 -18.29
N ALA A 218 -7.05 11.49 -19.09
CA ALA A 218 -8.47 11.34 -18.72
C ALA A 218 -8.64 10.52 -17.43
N ARG A 219 -7.69 9.65 -17.10
CA ARG A 219 -7.61 8.91 -15.83
C ARG A 219 -7.34 9.79 -14.60
N CYS A 220 -6.92 11.05 -14.81
CA CYS A 220 -6.69 11.99 -13.70
C CYS A 220 -7.96 12.38 -12.93
N THR A 221 -9.13 12.13 -13.50
CA THR A 221 -10.43 12.38 -12.86
C THR A 221 -10.90 11.24 -11.96
N GLN A 222 -10.22 10.07 -11.99
CA GLN A 222 -10.60 8.92 -11.20
C GLN A 222 -9.86 8.91 -9.86
N ALA A 223 -10.60 8.78 -8.77
CA ALA A 223 -10.03 8.66 -7.43
C ALA A 223 -9.27 7.33 -7.22
N ILE A 224 -9.71 6.27 -7.91
CA ILE A 224 -9.16 4.92 -7.78
C ILE A 224 -8.80 4.38 -9.14
N LEU A 225 -7.57 3.91 -9.26
CA LEU A 225 -7.05 3.24 -10.43
C LEU A 225 -6.62 1.83 -10.04
N THR A 226 -7.22 0.82 -10.66
CA THR A 226 -6.81 -0.56 -10.47
C THR A 226 -5.53 -0.81 -11.25
N LEU A 227 -4.56 -1.47 -10.61
CA LEU A 227 -3.32 -1.88 -11.29
C LEU A 227 -3.66 -2.90 -12.38
N GLU A 228 -3.32 -2.58 -13.62
CA GLU A 228 -3.42 -3.50 -14.75
C GLU A 228 -2.31 -4.56 -14.68
N PRO A 229 -2.55 -5.80 -15.17
CA PRO A 229 -1.53 -6.82 -15.27
C PRO A 229 -0.29 -6.34 -16.06
N ASP A 230 0.87 -6.85 -15.70
CA ASP A 230 2.12 -6.54 -16.41
C ASP A 230 2.13 -7.31 -17.75
N ASN A 231 1.80 -6.64 -18.86
CA ASN A 231 1.79 -7.23 -20.20
C ASN A 231 3.18 -7.74 -20.66
N ALA A 232 4.26 -7.30 -20.01
CA ALA A 232 5.60 -7.80 -20.32
C ALA A 232 5.78 -9.29 -19.95
N ALA A 233 5.01 -9.81 -19.00
CA ALA A 233 5.01 -11.22 -18.64
C ALA A 233 4.13 -12.09 -19.59
N GLN A 234 3.22 -11.47 -20.34
CA GLN A 234 2.31 -12.16 -21.27
C GLN A 234 2.91 -12.37 -22.68
N SER A 235 3.95 -11.61 -23.04
CA SER A 235 4.56 -11.72 -24.37
C SER A 235 5.36 -13.00 -24.60
N ALA A 236 5.57 -13.82 -23.59
CA ALA A 236 6.32 -15.06 -23.69
C ALA A 236 5.46 -16.32 -23.94
N GLN A 237 4.13 -16.22 -23.92
CA GLN A 237 3.24 -17.36 -24.18
C GLN A 237 1.92 -16.90 -24.79
N ILE A 238 1.77 -17.06 -26.12
CA ILE A 238 0.47 -17.17 -26.78
C ILE A 238 0.55 -18.36 -27.75
N PRO A 239 -0.47 -19.24 -27.69
CA PRO A 239 -1.50 -19.21 -28.73
C PRO A 239 -2.93 -19.21 -28.18
N SER A 240 -3.70 -18.24 -28.71
CA SER A 240 -5.11 -18.24 -29.13
C SER A 240 -6.19 -19.01 -28.35
N GLN A 241 -7.22 -18.22 -28.00
CA GLN A 241 -8.65 -18.56 -27.84
C GLN A 241 -9.06 -19.40 -26.63
N GLU A 242 -9.77 -18.72 -25.75
CA GLU A 242 -10.72 -19.19 -24.71
C GLU A 242 -10.47 -18.54 -23.34
N THR A 243 -10.83 -17.25 -23.13
CA THR A 243 -10.33 -16.59 -21.92
C THR A 243 -11.30 -15.83 -21.04
N ALA A 244 -12.59 -15.83 -21.27
CA ALA A 244 -13.53 -15.25 -20.28
C ALA A 244 -13.85 -16.20 -19.11
N GLY A 245 -13.73 -17.52 -19.31
CA GLY A 245 -13.96 -18.53 -18.26
C GLY A 245 -12.73 -18.85 -17.41
N ALA A 246 -11.53 -18.68 -17.95
CA ALA A 246 -10.29 -19.10 -17.29
C ALA A 246 -9.85 -18.17 -16.13
N ALA A 247 -10.08 -16.88 -16.24
CA ALA A 247 -9.73 -15.93 -15.17
C ALA A 247 -10.59 -16.15 -13.90
N SER A 248 -11.88 -16.44 -14.07
CA SER A 248 -12.78 -16.78 -12.97
C SER A 248 -12.43 -18.14 -12.34
N ALA A 249 -12.02 -19.13 -13.14
CA ALA A 249 -11.60 -20.44 -12.66
C ALA A 249 -10.24 -20.40 -11.94
N LEU A 250 -9.32 -19.53 -12.35
CA LEU A 250 -8.02 -19.35 -11.70
C LEU A 250 -8.17 -18.65 -10.33
N GLN A 251 -9.02 -17.62 -10.24
CA GLN A 251 -9.37 -17.00 -8.98
C GLN A 251 -10.06 -17.96 -8.01
N ALA A 252 -10.95 -18.83 -8.51
CA ALA A 252 -11.61 -19.87 -7.73
C ALA A 252 -10.64 -20.99 -7.28
N ARG A 253 -9.59 -21.31 -8.06
CA ARG A 253 -8.54 -22.25 -7.66
C ARG A 253 -7.64 -21.67 -6.60
N CYS A 254 -7.17 -20.43 -6.73
CA CYS A 254 -6.40 -19.74 -5.70
C CYS A 254 -7.19 -19.64 -4.37
N ALA A 255 -8.49 -19.38 -4.42
CA ALA A 255 -9.35 -19.36 -3.23
C ALA A 255 -9.48 -20.74 -2.58
N LYS A 256 -9.55 -21.82 -3.35
CA LYS A 256 -9.60 -23.22 -2.84
C LYS A 256 -8.28 -23.67 -2.24
N ASP A 257 -7.14 -23.27 -2.81
CA ASP A 257 -5.83 -23.61 -2.28
C ASP A 257 -5.55 -22.84 -0.96
N VAL A 258 -6.02 -21.60 -0.84
CA VAL A 258 -6.02 -20.85 0.43
C VAL A 258 -6.90 -21.53 1.48
N HIS A 259 -8.09 -22.04 1.13
CA HIS A 259 -8.94 -22.82 2.04
C HIS A 259 -8.26 -24.09 2.53
N ARG A 260 -7.62 -24.82 1.63
CA ARG A 260 -6.87 -26.04 1.97
C ARG A 260 -5.70 -25.79 2.92
N LEU A 261 -4.99 -24.67 2.75
CA LEU A 261 -3.90 -24.27 3.64
C LEU A 261 -4.42 -23.80 5.00
N LEU A 262 -5.60 -23.17 5.05
CA LEU A 262 -6.26 -22.78 6.29
C LEU A 262 -6.78 -24.00 7.08
N ASP A 263 -7.36 -24.98 6.41
CA ASP A 263 -7.81 -26.23 7.03
C ASP A 263 -6.63 -27.06 7.55
N ALA A 264 -5.51 -27.10 6.82
CA ALA A 264 -4.29 -27.76 7.27
C ALA A 264 -3.61 -27.04 8.45
N ALA A 265 -3.77 -25.72 8.56
CA ALA A 265 -3.29 -24.94 9.71
C ALA A 265 -4.20 -25.10 10.92
N ALA A 266 -5.53 -25.14 10.72
CA ALA A 266 -6.50 -25.35 11.78
C ALA A 266 -6.39 -26.74 12.44
N SER A 267 -6.01 -27.75 11.67
CA SER A 267 -5.79 -29.12 12.19
C SER A 267 -4.54 -29.27 13.07
N LYS A 268 -3.62 -28.32 13.03
CA LYS A 268 -2.39 -28.33 13.85
C LYS A 268 -2.51 -27.63 15.21
N PHE A 269 -3.62 -26.92 15.45
CA PHE A 269 -3.90 -26.27 16.73
C PHE A 269 -5.24 -26.77 17.28
N PRO A 270 -5.26 -27.75 18.21
CA PRO A 270 -6.47 -28.18 18.84
C PRO A 270 -7.05 -27.02 19.66
N THR A 271 -8.30 -26.68 19.37
CA THR A 271 -9.09 -25.72 20.15
C THR A 271 -9.16 -26.19 21.59
N SER A 272 -8.55 -25.44 22.53
CA SER A 272 -8.83 -25.61 23.95
C SER A 272 -10.31 -25.34 24.21
N PRO A 273 -11.03 -26.22 24.91
CA PRO A 273 -12.41 -25.97 25.26
C PRO A 273 -12.46 -24.84 26.29
N ILE A 274 -13.08 -23.73 25.92
CA ILE A 274 -13.51 -22.71 26.88
C ILE A 274 -14.52 -23.39 27.78
N ALA A 275 -14.12 -23.65 29.03
CA ALA A 275 -14.93 -24.25 30.06
C ALA A 275 -16.22 -23.43 30.24
N ALA A 276 -17.34 -24.10 30.01
CA ALA A 276 -18.67 -23.66 30.41
C ALA A 276 -18.71 -23.59 31.94
N ASN A 277 -18.48 -22.42 32.52
CA ASN A 277 -18.75 -22.14 33.91
C ASN A 277 -19.93 -21.16 34.00
N ARG A 278 -21.13 -21.68 33.73
CA ARG A 278 -22.42 -21.06 34.10
C ARG A 278 -23.27 -22.13 34.72
N ASN A 279 -23.24 -22.19 36.03
CA ASN A 279 -24.40 -22.50 36.88
C ASN A 279 -23.89 -22.90 38.28
N GLN A 280 -23.83 -21.94 39.15
CA GLN A 280 -24.08 -22.15 40.61
C GLN A 280 -23.99 -20.78 41.32
N GLU A 281 -25.09 -20.05 41.23
CA GLU A 281 -25.46 -19.05 42.26
C GLU A 281 -26.93 -18.68 42.04
N ARG A 282 -27.81 -19.65 42.39
CA ARG A 282 -29.16 -19.39 42.80
C ARG A 282 -29.53 -20.49 43.79
N THR A 283 -29.23 -20.26 45.06
CA THR A 283 -29.97 -20.70 46.26
C THR A 283 -29.12 -20.41 47.49
N ARG A 284 -29.32 -19.22 48.04
CA ARG A 284 -29.48 -18.99 49.48
C ARG A 284 -29.87 -17.54 49.71
#